data_4377abd65cd21dce222ff00d7031e2fc
#
_entry.id   4377abd65cd21dce222ff00d7031e2fc
#
_cell.length_a   1.000
_cell.length_b   1.000
_cell.length_c   1.000
_cell.angle_alpha   90.00
_cell.angle_beta   90.00
_cell.angle_gamma   90.00
#
_symmetry.space_group_name_H-M   'P 1'
#
loop_
_entity.id
_entity.type
_entity.pdbx_description
1 polymer ?
#
loop_
_entity_poly.entity_id
_entity_poly.type
_entity_poly.pdbx_seq_one_letter_code
_entity_poly.pdbx_strand_id
1 'polypeptide(L)'
;MAPKAVQGNGPGFTKEEKAAMRAAARERKVRSGAQDAEREVLEKIAGMDPPDRRMAERVHALLRSEAPQLAPRTWYGMPAYANAEGEVVCFFRDARKFKTRYATLGFSDAAKLDDGKMWPTDFALLELTSAEEARIVELVRRATR
;
A
#
# COMPACT_ATOMS: atom_id res chain seq x y z
N MET A 1 24.86 20.61 -33.40
CA MET A 1 24.60 20.93 -32.97
C MET A 1 23.99 21.15 -32.26
N ALA A 2 23.95 21.16 -31.97
CA ALA A 2 23.45 21.42 -31.32
C ALA A 2 22.87 22.01 -31.03
N PRO A 3 22.65 22.12 -31.08
CA PRO A 3 21.89 22.55 -30.89
C PRO A 3 21.16 23.27 -31.08
N LYS A 4 20.98 23.44 -31.41
CA LYS A 4 20.27 24.16 -31.54
C LYS A 4 19.28 24.37 -31.01
N ALA A 5 19.20 23.84 -30.81
CA ALA A 5 18.06 23.89 -30.31
C ALA A 5 18.08 24.59 -29.25
N VAL A 6 18.73 24.69 -28.90
CA VAL A 6 18.83 25.23 -27.89
C VAL A 6 18.67 26.47 -27.94
N GLN A 7 18.85 26.94 -28.64
CA GLN A 7 18.78 28.12 -28.69
C GLN A 7 17.73 28.70 -28.63
N GLY A 8 17.26 28.41 -28.76
CA GLY A 8 16.11 28.87 -28.81
C GLY A 8 15.84 29.84 -27.96
N ASN A 9 15.63 29.96 -27.17
CA ASN A 9 15.30 30.85 -26.48
C ASN A 9 16.01 30.84 -25.40
N GLY A 10 16.83 31.15 -25.51
CA GLY A 10 17.49 31.30 -24.56
C GLY A 10 17.32 30.97 -23.40
N PRO A 11 17.62 30.58 -22.58
CA PRO A 11 18.06 29.46 -22.09
C PRO A 11 17.07 28.47 -22.44
N GLY A 12 16.74 28.50 -23.32
CA GLY A 12 16.21 27.79 -23.88
C GLY A 12 15.42 26.61 -23.91
N PHE A 13 14.50 26.38 -23.19
CA PHE A 13 13.58 25.27 -23.35
C PHE A 13 12.28 25.77 -23.98
N THR A 14 11.74 24.98 -24.88
CA THR A 14 10.43 25.27 -25.44
C THR A 14 9.35 25.06 -24.39
N LYS A 15 8.15 25.51 -24.70
CA LYS A 15 7.00 25.33 -23.86
C LYS A 15 6.73 23.85 -23.61
N GLU A 16 6.83 23.06 -24.70
CA GLU A 16 6.62 21.62 -24.62
C GLU A 16 7.69 20.95 -23.75
N GLU A 17 8.94 21.39 -23.91
CA GLU A 17 10.02 20.83 -23.09
C GLU A 17 9.84 21.16 -21.63
N LYS A 18 9.43 22.39 -21.31
CA LYS A 18 9.16 22.78 -19.93
C LYS A 18 8.01 21.97 -19.33
N ALA A 19 6.97 21.74 -20.12
CA ALA A 19 5.85 20.92 -19.66
C ALA A 19 6.29 19.50 -19.37
N ALA A 20 7.12 18.92 -20.24
CA ALA A 20 7.64 17.57 -20.04
C ALA A 20 8.50 17.48 -18.79
N MET A 21 9.34 18.49 -18.56
CA MET A 21 10.16 18.51 -17.36
C MET A 21 9.34 18.60 -16.09
N ARG A 22 8.27 19.39 -16.10
CA ARG A 22 7.38 19.49 -14.96
C ARG A 22 6.64 18.18 -14.71
N ALA A 23 6.20 17.50 -15.78
CA ALA A 23 5.55 16.21 -15.67
C ALA A 23 6.50 15.18 -15.08
N ALA A 24 7.75 15.14 -15.57
CA ALA A 24 8.75 14.22 -15.05
C ALA A 24 9.05 14.47 -13.58
N ALA A 25 9.12 15.75 -13.19
CA ALA A 25 9.35 16.10 -11.80
C ALA A 25 8.21 15.65 -10.89
N ARG A 26 6.97 15.81 -11.36
CA ARG A 26 5.80 15.34 -10.60
C ARG A 26 5.82 13.83 -10.45
N GLU A 27 6.16 13.11 -11.52
CA GLU A 27 6.26 11.65 -11.47
C GLU A 27 7.32 11.18 -10.49
N ARG A 28 8.47 11.84 -10.48
CA ARG A 28 9.53 11.51 -9.53
C ARG A 28 9.08 11.76 -8.09
N LYS A 29 8.36 12.85 -7.86
CA LYS A 29 7.87 13.19 -6.54
C LYS A 29 6.85 12.16 -6.04
N VAL A 30 5.95 11.71 -6.93
CA VAL A 30 4.96 10.70 -6.57
C VAL A 30 5.64 9.38 -6.22
N ARG A 31 6.63 8.95 -7.03
CA ARG A 31 7.37 7.71 -6.73
C ARG A 31 8.11 7.81 -5.41
N SER A 32 8.75 8.96 -5.17
CA SER A 32 9.48 9.17 -3.93
C SER A 32 8.53 9.13 -2.72
N GLY A 33 7.36 9.74 -2.85
CA GLY A 33 6.35 9.71 -1.80
C GLY A 33 5.86 8.32 -1.52
N ALA A 34 5.65 7.50 -2.58
CA ALA A 34 5.22 6.12 -2.41
C ALA A 34 6.30 5.28 -1.73
N GLN A 35 7.56 5.48 -2.09
CA GLN A 35 8.67 4.78 -1.45
C GLN A 35 8.81 5.18 0.01
N ASP A 36 8.63 6.45 0.33
CA ASP A 36 8.67 6.93 1.71
C ASP A 36 7.53 6.34 2.52
N ALA A 37 6.34 6.25 1.94
CA ALA A 37 5.17 5.68 2.61
C ALA A 37 5.41 4.20 2.90
N GLU A 38 5.94 3.45 1.94
CA GLU A 38 6.24 2.04 2.18
C GLU A 38 7.32 1.87 3.24
N ARG A 39 8.34 2.73 3.22
CA ARG A 39 9.38 2.67 4.26
C ARG A 39 8.77 2.88 5.65
N GLU A 40 7.82 3.81 5.79
CA GLU A 40 7.15 4.02 7.07
C GLU A 40 6.38 2.78 7.52
N VAL A 41 5.72 2.10 6.57
CA VAL A 41 5.04 0.84 6.88
C VAL A 41 6.03 -0.19 7.40
N LEU A 42 7.15 -0.35 6.69
CA LEU A 42 8.17 -1.33 7.09
C LEU A 42 8.77 -1.01 8.44
N GLU A 43 8.94 0.28 8.76
CA GLU A 43 9.41 0.68 10.08
C GLU A 43 8.40 0.34 11.18
N LYS A 44 7.11 0.54 10.91
CA LYS A 44 6.08 0.15 11.87
C LYS A 44 6.09 -1.35 12.11
N ILE A 45 6.23 -2.13 11.04
CA ILE A 45 6.29 -3.59 11.14
C ILE A 45 7.52 -4.01 11.94
N ALA A 46 8.67 -3.39 11.66
CA ALA A 46 9.92 -3.73 12.35
C ALA A 46 9.83 -3.46 13.86
N GLY A 47 8.99 -2.52 14.27
CA GLY A 47 8.81 -2.19 15.69
C GLY A 47 7.80 -3.05 16.42
N MET A 48 7.14 -3.98 15.74
CA MET A 48 6.16 -4.85 16.38
C MET A 48 6.84 -5.97 17.18
N ASP A 49 6.13 -6.52 18.15
CA ASP A 49 6.59 -7.69 18.87
C ASP A 49 6.74 -8.87 17.90
N PRO A 50 7.66 -9.80 18.15
CA PRO A 50 8.00 -10.82 17.16
C PRO A 50 6.84 -11.61 16.56
N PRO A 51 5.86 -12.10 17.32
CA PRO A 51 4.75 -12.82 16.65
C PRO A 51 3.95 -11.94 15.71
N ASP A 52 3.65 -10.71 16.12
CA ASP A 52 2.92 -9.78 15.27
C ASP A 52 3.76 -9.36 14.09
N ARG A 53 5.06 -9.12 14.32
CA ARG A 53 5.96 -8.71 13.24
C ARG A 53 6.01 -9.76 12.15
N ARG A 54 6.14 -11.04 12.49
CA ARG A 54 6.21 -12.10 11.50
C ARG A 54 4.94 -12.16 10.66
N MET A 55 3.78 -12.04 11.30
CA MET A 55 2.52 -12.01 10.56
C MET A 55 2.41 -10.80 9.65
N ALA A 56 2.78 -9.63 10.18
CA ALA A 56 2.71 -8.39 9.40
C ALA A 56 3.64 -8.43 8.19
N GLU A 57 4.84 -9.02 8.36
CA GLU A 57 5.78 -9.18 7.26
C GLU A 57 5.20 -10.07 6.16
N ARG A 58 4.53 -11.17 6.55
CA ARG A 58 3.93 -12.06 5.58
C ARG A 58 2.75 -11.42 4.87
N VAL A 59 1.88 -10.74 5.64
CA VAL A 59 0.75 -10.02 5.05
C VAL A 59 1.26 -8.97 4.05
N HIS A 60 2.29 -8.24 4.43
CA HIS A 60 2.88 -7.24 3.53
C HIS A 60 3.39 -7.89 2.25
N ALA A 61 4.13 -8.99 2.37
CA ALA A 61 4.66 -9.67 1.20
C ALA A 61 3.54 -10.19 0.30
N LEU A 62 2.48 -10.76 0.89
CA LEU A 62 1.36 -11.26 0.12
C LEU A 62 0.64 -10.13 -0.62
N LEU A 63 0.43 -9.00 0.04
CA LEU A 63 -0.24 -7.86 -0.59
C LEU A 63 0.59 -7.25 -1.70
N ARG A 64 1.91 -7.13 -1.48
CA ARG A 64 2.77 -6.60 -2.54
C ARG A 64 2.80 -7.50 -3.77
N SER A 65 2.71 -8.82 -3.55
CA SER A 65 2.74 -9.80 -4.63
C SER A 65 1.39 -9.94 -5.33
N GLU A 66 0.30 -10.03 -4.54
CA GLU A 66 -1.01 -10.38 -5.09
C GLU A 66 -1.86 -9.18 -5.46
N ALA A 67 -1.57 -8.01 -4.88
CA ALA A 67 -2.31 -6.78 -5.17
C ALA A 67 -1.34 -5.61 -5.29
N PRO A 68 -0.44 -5.65 -6.28
CA PRO A 68 0.57 -4.59 -6.42
C PRO A 68 -0.04 -3.22 -6.70
N GLN A 69 -1.30 -3.16 -7.12
CA GLN A 69 -1.99 -1.90 -7.34
C GLN A 69 -2.36 -1.20 -6.03
N LEU A 70 -2.31 -1.89 -4.89
CA LEU A 70 -2.55 -1.26 -3.60
C LEU A 70 -1.25 -0.66 -3.08
N ALA A 71 -1.30 0.60 -2.68
CA ALA A 71 -0.13 1.32 -2.20
C ALA A 71 -0.03 1.20 -0.67
N PRO A 72 1.11 0.74 -0.15
CA PRO A 72 1.30 0.70 1.30
C PRO A 72 1.35 2.11 1.89
N ARG A 73 0.73 2.27 3.05
CA ARG A 73 0.81 3.51 3.81
C ARG A 73 0.49 3.21 5.27
N THR A 74 0.90 4.10 6.17
CA THR A 74 0.44 3.99 7.56
C THR A 74 -0.94 4.63 7.68
N TRP A 75 -1.77 4.08 8.57
CA TRP A 75 -3.13 4.57 8.81
C TRP A 75 -3.42 4.33 10.29
N TYR A 76 -3.56 5.40 11.04
CA TYR A 76 -3.69 5.33 12.49
C TYR A 76 -2.57 4.47 13.11
N GLY A 77 -1.36 4.60 12.57
CA GLY A 77 -0.20 3.84 13.05
C GLY A 77 -0.15 2.39 12.63
N MET A 78 -1.05 1.94 11.77
CA MET A 78 -1.11 0.56 11.29
C MET A 78 -0.64 0.47 9.84
N PRO A 79 -0.04 -0.65 9.44
CA PRO A 79 0.17 -0.91 8.01
C PRO A 79 -1.17 -0.99 7.30
N ALA A 80 -1.31 -0.25 6.21
CA ALA A 80 -2.53 -0.20 5.43
C ALA A 80 -2.21 -0.18 3.95
N TYR A 81 -3.19 -0.52 3.13
CA TYR A 81 -2.98 -0.68 1.70
C TYR A 81 -4.14 0.00 0.98
N ALA A 82 -3.82 1.01 0.18
CA ALA A 82 -4.80 1.92 -0.38
C ALA A 82 -4.91 1.76 -1.89
N ASN A 83 -6.10 2.02 -2.42
CA ASN A 83 -6.33 1.98 -3.87
C ASN A 83 -5.84 3.27 -4.55
N ALA A 84 -6.06 3.35 -5.85
CA ALA A 84 -5.58 4.48 -6.64
C ALA A 84 -6.21 5.81 -6.22
N GLU A 85 -7.40 5.76 -5.63
CA GLU A 85 -8.08 6.96 -5.12
C GLU A 85 -7.63 7.36 -3.72
N GLY A 86 -6.68 6.61 -3.15
CA GLY A 86 -6.17 6.90 -1.82
C GLY A 86 -7.01 6.33 -0.69
N GLU A 87 -8.02 5.51 -1.01
CA GLU A 87 -8.86 4.90 0.02
C GLU A 87 -8.22 3.63 0.54
N VAL A 88 -8.19 3.49 1.86
CA VAL A 88 -7.66 2.27 2.48
C VAL A 88 -8.59 1.11 2.18
N VAL A 89 -8.05 0.05 1.60
CA VAL A 89 -8.81 -1.16 1.29
C VAL A 89 -8.68 -2.18 2.41
N CYS A 90 -7.47 -2.36 2.94
CA CYS A 90 -7.27 -3.26 4.06
C CYS A 90 -6.11 -2.79 4.94
N PHE A 91 -6.03 -3.35 6.14
CA PHE A 91 -5.02 -2.96 7.12
C PHE A 91 -4.71 -4.12 8.05
N PHE A 92 -3.55 -4.04 8.69
CA PHE A 92 -3.13 -5.01 9.69
C PHE A 92 -3.03 -4.31 11.05
N ARG A 93 -3.71 -4.86 12.07
CA ARG A 93 -3.65 -4.33 13.43
C ARG A 93 -2.98 -5.36 14.32
N ASP A 94 -1.86 -4.99 14.93
CA ASP A 94 -1.09 -5.92 15.75
C ASP A 94 -1.76 -6.12 17.11
N ALA A 95 -1.69 -7.35 17.62
CA ALA A 95 -2.38 -7.73 18.84
C ALA A 95 -1.79 -7.05 20.06
N ARG A 96 -0.46 -6.99 20.14
CA ARG A 96 0.21 -6.55 21.35
C ARG A 96 -0.02 -5.07 21.60
N LYS A 97 0.10 -4.24 20.57
CA LYS A 97 -0.08 -2.82 20.72
C LYS A 97 -1.48 -2.47 21.19
N PHE A 98 -2.48 -3.17 20.68
CA PHE A 98 -3.88 -2.90 21.00
C PHE A 98 -4.41 -3.80 22.12
N LYS A 99 -3.54 -4.64 22.71
CA LYS A 99 -3.85 -5.48 23.86
C LYS A 99 -5.03 -6.40 23.60
N THR A 100 -5.05 -6.99 22.42
CA THR A 100 -6.04 -7.97 22.03
C THR A 100 -5.41 -9.35 21.99
N ARG A 101 -6.27 -10.37 21.96
CA ARG A 101 -5.83 -11.76 21.98
C ARG A 101 -5.29 -12.20 20.62
N TYR A 102 -5.64 -11.51 19.56
CA TYR A 102 -5.25 -11.83 18.19
C TYR A 102 -4.97 -10.55 17.41
N ALA A 103 -4.20 -10.67 16.34
CA ALA A 103 -4.04 -9.60 15.38
C ALA A 103 -5.25 -9.57 14.45
N THR A 104 -5.44 -8.50 13.71
CA THR A 104 -6.59 -8.36 12.82
C THR A 104 -6.13 -7.99 11.42
N LEU A 105 -6.68 -8.71 10.43
CA LEU A 105 -6.68 -8.22 9.06
C LEU A 105 -8.06 -7.65 8.80
N GLY A 106 -8.14 -6.33 8.62
CA GLY A 106 -9.41 -5.65 8.43
C GLY A 106 -9.55 -5.11 7.02
N PHE A 107 -10.78 -5.12 6.53
CA PHE A 107 -11.13 -4.56 5.23
C PHE A 107 -12.10 -3.41 5.45
N SER A 108 -11.88 -2.31 4.75
CA SER A 108 -12.69 -1.11 4.92
C SER A 108 -13.78 -1.05 3.86
N ASP A 109 -14.49 0.06 3.85
CA ASP A 109 -15.60 0.28 2.93
C ASP A 109 -15.20 0.17 1.46
N ALA A 110 -13.94 0.46 1.15
CA ALA A 110 -13.45 0.39 -0.23
C ALA A 110 -13.20 -1.03 -0.72
N ALA A 111 -13.25 -2.03 0.17
CA ALA A 111 -13.03 -3.42 -0.21
C ALA A 111 -14.32 -4.02 -0.76
N LYS A 112 -14.21 -4.70 -1.90
CA LYS A 112 -15.40 -5.25 -2.57
C LYS A 112 -15.64 -6.68 -2.14
N LEU A 113 -16.01 -6.84 -0.87
CA LEU A 113 -16.29 -8.17 -0.29
C LEU A 113 -17.77 -8.46 -0.13
N ASP A 114 -18.61 -7.63 -0.70
CA ASP A 114 -20.06 -7.74 -0.58
C ASP A 114 -20.54 -9.15 -0.90
N ASP A 115 -21.41 -9.64 -0.03
CA ASP A 115 -22.00 -10.98 -0.18
C ASP A 115 -23.40 -10.90 0.44
N GLY A 116 -24.38 -10.67 -0.41
CA GLY A 116 -25.75 -10.42 0.05
C GLY A 116 -25.84 -9.09 0.78
N LYS A 117 -26.49 -9.10 1.92
CA LYS A 117 -26.69 -7.89 2.71
C LYS A 117 -25.89 -7.90 4.02
N MET A 118 -25.08 -8.93 4.21
CA MET A 118 -24.23 -9.06 5.38
C MET A 118 -23.00 -9.88 5.02
N TRP A 119 -21.82 -9.38 5.35
CA TRP A 119 -20.55 -10.09 5.10
C TRP A 119 -19.51 -9.67 6.13
N PRO A 120 -18.52 -10.54 6.41
CA PRO A 120 -17.48 -10.19 7.36
C PRO A 120 -16.48 -9.24 6.73
N THR A 121 -15.94 -8.33 7.54
CA THR A 121 -14.93 -7.38 7.10
C THR A 121 -13.62 -7.50 7.86
N ASP A 122 -13.67 -8.01 9.11
CA ASP A 122 -12.47 -8.14 9.93
C ASP A 122 -12.23 -9.61 10.24
N PHE A 123 -10.96 -10.00 10.19
CA PHE A 123 -10.57 -11.39 10.40
C PHE A 123 -9.50 -11.46 11.48
N ALA A 124 -9.72 -12.32 12.47
CA ALA A 124 -8.78 -12.55 13.56
C ALA A 124 -7.64 -13.43 13.07
N LEU A 125 -6.41 -13.06 13.41
CA LEU A 125 -5.22 -13.81 13.02
C LEU A 125 -4.45 -14.22 14.28
N LEU A 126 -4.35 -15.53 14.52
CA LEU A 126 -3.48 -16.06 15.58
C LEU A 126 -2.12 -16.42 15.04
N GLU A 127 -2.08 -17.01 13.84
CA GLU A 127 -0.83 -17.28 13.15
C GLU A 127 -1.15 -17.51 11.67
N LEU A 128 -0.13 -17.48 10.84
CA LEU A 128 -0.31 -17.65 9.39
C LEU A 128 0.37 -18.95 8.95
N THR A 129 -0.45 -19.97 8.73
CA THR A 129 0.00 -21.18 8.02
C THR A 129 -0.35 -20.99 6.55
N SER A 130 0.00 -21.97 5.71
CA SER A 130 -0.32 -21.90 4.29
C SER A 130 -1.84 -21.77 4.04
N ALA A 131 -2.65 -22.33 4.92
CA ALA A 131 -4.10 -22.24 4.79
C ALA A 131 -4.59 -20.80 4.96
N GLU A 132 -4.11 -20.10 5.99
CA GLU A 132 -4.49 -18.71 6.21
C GLU A 132 -3.95 -17.82 5.11
N GLU A 133 -2.73 -18.06 4.65
CA GLU A 133 -2.19 -17.28 3.55
C GLU A 133 -3.03 -17.41 2.29
N ALA A 134 -3.48 -18.62 1.97
CA ALA A 134 -4.34 -18.85 0.82
C ALA A 134 -5.67 -18.11 0.96
N ARG A 135 -6.24 -18.08 2.16
CA ARG A 135 -7.49 -17.34 2.41
C ARG A 135 -7.28 -15.84 2.23
N ILE A 136 -6.16 -15.33 2.72
CA ILE A 136 -5.85 -13.90 2.59
C ILE A 136 -5.72 -13.53 1.12
N VAL A 137 -5.03 -14.35 0.33
CA VAL A 137 -4.89 -14.10 -1.10
C VAL A 137 -6.27 -14.03 -1.77
N GLU A 138 -7.14 -14.97 -1.46
CA GLU A 138 -8.48 -14.98 -2.04
C GLU A 138 -9.27 -13.73 -1.64
N LEU A 139 -9.22 -13.36 -0.36
CA LEU A 139 -9.93 -12.16 0.14
C LEU A 139 -9.42 -10.91 -0.55
N VAL A 140 -8.10 -10.78 -0.69
CA VAL A 140 -7.49 -9.60 -1.32
C VAL A 140 -7.88 -9.52 -2.79
N ARG A 141 -7.90 -10.65 -3.49
CA ARG A 141 -8.32 -10.68 -4.88
C ARG A 141 -9.77 -10.25 -5.05
N ARG A 142 -10.63 -10.73 -4.17
CA ARG A 142 -12.05 -10.32 -4.20
C ARG A 142 -12.20 -8.85 -3.85
N ALA A 143 -11.48 -8.39 -2.85
CA ALA A 143 -11.60 -7.01 -2.38
C ALA A 143 -11.19 -5.99 -3.43
N THR A 144 -10.32 -6.39 -4.35
CA THR A 144 -9.75 -5.49 -5.36
C THR A 144 -10.33 -5.67 -6.76
N ARG A 145 -11.36 -6.50 -6.92
CA ARG A 145 -11.98 -6.70 -8.24
C ARG A 145 -12.60 -5.45 -8.81
#